data_32e3b3000355ecfcf253708f6df0448c
#
_entry.id   32e3b3000355ecfcf253708f6df0448c
#
_cell.length_a   1.000
_cell.length_b   1.000
_cell.length_c   1.000
_cell.angle_alpha   90.00
_cell.angle_beta   90.00
_cell.angle_gamma   90.00
#
_symmetry.space_group_name_H-M   'P 1'
#
loop_
_entity.id
_entity.type
_entity.pdbx_description
1 polymer ?
#
loop_
_entity_poly.entity_id
_entity_poly.type
_entity_poly.pdbx_seq_one_letter_code
_entity_poly.pdbx_strand_id
1 'polypeptide(L)'
;LRLVFRRRRNIAMLIVLAAVPILIGTAVKVSSPHPGQGPALIGQLTNNGLFLAFAALTICLPVFLPLAVAVVCGDAIAGEANTGTLRYLLTVPVSRTRVLLVKSLGALSYLAAAIVLVAVVGIVVGLALFGSHGVTLLSGDTVSFAAGLERAVGVVIFVFVDLFGLAALAIFLSTLTEVPIGAMAGTVAFVIAFAVLDSVPQLGGLRGLLLTHHWLDFGDLLRSSYSIGSLAHSLVVPLAYTAILGSAAWARLTSADVTS
;
A
#
# COMPACT_ATOMS: atom_id res chain seq x y z
N LEU A 1 -10.83 14.76 -5.82
CA LEU A 1 -10.76 13.38 -6.30
C LEU A 1 -10.50 13.30 -7.80
N ARG A 2 -11.34 13.90 -8.66
CA ARG A 2 -11.17 13.81 -10.13
C ARG A 2 -9.77 14.22 -10.61
N LEU A 3 -9.13 15.22 -9.98
CA LEU A 3 -7.80 15.70 -10.36
C LEU A 3 -6.70 14.66 -10.09
N VAL A 4 -6.78 13.90 -9.01
CA VAL A 4 -5.80 12.86 -8.67
C VAL A 4 -5.87 11.71 -9.69
N PHE A 5 -7.07 11.25 -10.02
CA PHE A 5 -7.27 10.11 -10.94
C PHE A 5 -7.03 10.46 -12.41
N ARG A 6 -7.17 11.74 -12.86
CA ARG A 6 -6.97 12.15 -14.25
C ARG A 6 -5.52 12.45 -14.63
N ARG A 7 -4.59 12.52 -13.68
CA ARG A 7 -3.17 12.71 -14.00
C ARG A 7 -2.63 11.47 -14.74
N ARG A 8 -2.06 11.67 -15.94
CA ARG A 8 -1.54 10.58 -16.78
C ARG A 8 -0.59 9.64 -16.01
N ARG A 9 0.28 10.20 -15.17
CA ARG A 9 1.20 9.45 -14.31
C ARG A 9 0.46 8.49 -13.37
N ASN A 10 -0.60 8.94 -12.73
CA ASN A 10 -1.38 8.14 -11.79
C ASN A 10 -2.16 7.03 -12.51
N ILE A 11 -2.70 7.32 -13.70
CA ILE A 11 -3.33 6.29 -14.56
C ILE A 11 -2.29 5.23 -14.97
N ALA A 12 -1.11 5.65 -15.43
CA ALA A 12 -0.04 4.71 -15.79
C ALA A 12 0.36 3.81 -14.61
N MET A 13 0.42 4.36 -13.39
CA MET A 13 0.71 3.57 -12.19
C MET A 13 -0.38 2.53 -11.91
N LEU A 14 -1.68 2.87 -12.05
CA LEU A 14 -2.76 1.90 -11.90
C LEU A 14 -2.69 0.80 -12.97
N ILE A 15 -2.32 1.14 -14.21
CA ILE A 15 -2.11 0.14 -15.27
C ILE A 15 -0.98 -0.82 -14.92
N VAL A 16 0.15 -0.30 -14.43
CA VAL A 16 1.28 -1.13 -13.98
C VAL A 16 0.86 -2.04 -12.83
N LEU A 17 0.16 -1.51 -11.83
CA LEU A 17 -0.36 -2.30 -10.71
C LEU A 17 -1.34 -3.40 -11.15
N ALA A 18 -2.22 -3.11 -12.12
CA ALA A 18 -3.14 -4.09 -12.68
C ALA A 18 -2.41 -5.16 -13.53
N ALA A 19 -1.30 -4.81 -14.17
CA ALA A 19 -0.51 -5.75 -14.95
C ALA A 19 0.18 -6.81 -14.09
N VAL A 20 0.55 -6.50 -12.83
CA VAL A 20 1.25 -7.44 -11.94
C VAL A 20 0.48 -8.75 -11.74
N PRO A 21 -0.79 -8.77 -11.29
CA PRO A 21 -1.53 -10.02 -11.13
C PRO A 21 -1.73 -10.76 -12.46
N ILE A 22 -1.87 -10.05 -13.60
CA ILE A 22 -2.00 -10.67 -14.92
C ILE A 22 -0.70 -11.39 -15.27
N LEU A 23 0.46 -10.75 -15.09
CA LEU A 23 1.76 -11.33 -15.37
C LEU A 23 2.06 -12.54 -14.49
N ILE A 24 1.77 -12.45 -13.17
CA ILE A 24 1.95 -13.58 -12.25
C ILE A 24 1.04 -14.74 -12.65
N GLY A 25 -0.25 -14.49 -12.88
CA GLY A 25 -1.21 -15.52 -13.24
C GLY A 25 -0.84 -16.24 -14.54
N THR A 26 -0.47 -15.49 -15.58
CA THR A 26 -0.04 -16.06 -16.87
C THR A 26 1.28 -16.81 -16.73
N ALA A 27 2.26 -16.27 -16.01
CA ALA A 27 3.54 -16.94 -15.77
C ALA A 27 3.36 -18.29 -15.07
N VAL A 28 2.57 -18.32 -13.98
CA VAL A 28 2.27 -19.56 -13.24
C VAL A 28 1.51 -20.56 -14.13
N LYS A 29 0.55 -20.11 -14.94
CA LYS A 29 -0.20 -20.99 -15.84
C LYS A 29 0.68 -21.63 -16.92
N VAL A 30 1.62 -20.87 -17.47
CA VAL A 30 2.57 -21.34 -18.50
C VAL A 30 3.64 -22.27 -17.90
N SER A 31 4.16 -21.91 -16.72
CA SER A 31 5.23 -22.70 -16.06
C SER A 31 4.74 -24.03 -15.50
N SER A 32 3.43 -24.20 -15.27
CA SER A 32 2.81 -25.40 -14.67
C SER A 32 3.63 -25.96 -13.51
N PRO A 33 3.94 -25.18 -12.47
CA PRO A 33 4.75 -25.65 -11.35
C PRO A 33 4.06 -26.84 -10.67
N HIS A 34 4.87 -27.87 -10.32
CA HIS A 34 4.35 -29.01 -9.58
C HIS A 34 3.93 -28.56 -8.17
N PRO A 35 2.88 -29.16 -7.58
CA PRO A 35 2.48 -28.86 -6.21
C PRO A 35 3.68 -28.97 -5.25
N GLY A 36 3.93 -27.91 -4.47
CA GLY A 36 5.03 -27.84 -3.51
C GLY A 36 6.34 -27.22 -4.01
N GLN A 37 6.45 -26.80 -5.29
CA GLN A 37 7.60 -26.04 -5.79
C GLN A 37 7.34 -24.54 -5.72
N GLY A 38 8.22 -23.80 -5.06
CA GLY A 38 8.16 -22.35 -4.94
C GLY A 38 7.60 -21.83 -3.61
N PRO A 39 7.44 -20.49 -3.44
CA PRO A 39 6.83 -19.91 -2.25
C PRO A 39 5.44 -20.45 -2.00
N ALA A 40 5.05 -20.61 -0.72
CA ALA A 40 3.81 -21.26 -0.29
C ALA A 40 2.55 -20.68 -0.99
N LEU A 41 2.51 -19.35 -1.21
CA LEU A 41 1.41 -18.69 -1.91
C LEU A 41 1.33 -19.08 -3.41
N ILE A 42 2.45 -19.30 -4.08
CA ILE A 42 2.49 -19.68 -5.49
C ILE A 42 2.05 -21.14 -5.67
N GLY A 43 2.43 -22.05 -4.76
CA GLY A 43 1.98 -23.43 -4.76
C GLY A 43 0.47 -23.58 -4.58
N GLN A 44 -0.18 -22.67 -3.88
CA GLN A 44 -1.63 -22.65 -3.69
C GLN A 44 -2.41 -22.07 -4.89
N LEU A 45 -1.75 -21.28 -5.76
CA LEU A 45 -2.39 -20.71 -6.96
C LEU A 45 -2.97 -21.76 -7.91
N THR A 46 -2.29 -22.90 -8.04
CA THR A 46 -2.73 -23.99 -8.92
C THR A 46 -3.99 -24.67 -8.40
N ASN A 47 -4.30 -24.55 -7.11
CA ASN A 47 -5.45 -25.16 -6.47
C ASN A 47 -6.66 -24.21 -6.43
N ASN A 48 -6.44 -22.89 -6.33
CA ASN A 48 -7.54 -21.91 -6.30
C ASN A 48 -7.09 -20.53 -6.78
N GLY A 49 -7.82 -19.96 -7.73
CA GLY A 49 -7.52 -18.65 -8.31
C GLY A 49 -7.57 -17.47 -7.33
N LEU A 50 -8.25 -17.58 -6.18
CA LEU A 50 -8.30 -16.51 -5.17
C LEU A 50 -6.89 -16.17 -4.63
N PHE A 51 -6.00 -17.16 -4.55
CA PHE A 51 -4.63 -16.96 -4.08
C PHE A 51 -3.80 -16.03 -4.98
N LEU A 52 -4.21 -15.82 -6.24
CA LEU A 52 -3.52 -14.89 -7.12
C LEU A 52 -3.60 -13.45 -6.60
N ALA A 53 -4.71 -13.06 -5.99
CA ALA A 53 -4.84 -11.73 -5.37
C ALA A 53 -3.86 -11.57 -4.19
N PHE A 54 -3.73 -12.60 -3.34
CA PHE A 54 -2.79 -12.56 -2.21
C PHE A 54 -1.33 -12.54 -2.67
N ALA A 55 -0.98 -13.37 -3.66
CA ALA A 55 0.36 -13.38 -4.24
C ALA A 55 0.69 -12.05 -4.91
N ALA A 56 -0.26 -11.45 -5.64
CA ALA A 56 -0.09 -10.16 -6.27
C ALA A 56 0.11 -9.04 -5.22
N LEU A 57 -0.67 -9.04 -4.14
CA LEU A 57 -0.48 -8.07 -3.05
C LEU A 57 0.87 -8.26 -2.36
N THR A 58 1.30 -9.51 -2.10
CA THR A 58 2.61 -9.82 -1.50
C THR A 58 3.76 -9.28 -2.36
N ILE A 59 3.65 -9.34 -3.69
CA ILE A 59 4.67 -8.82 -4.60
C ILE A 59 4.56 -7.30 -4.77
N CYS A 60 3.34 -6.75 -4.78
CA CYS A 60 3.13 -5.31 -4.94
C CYS A 60 3.52 -4.52 -3.69
N LEU A 61 3.38 -5.10 -2.49
CA LEU A 61 3.53 -4.41 -1.22
C LEU A 61 4.95 -3.90 -0.95
N PRO A 62 6.04 -4.66 -1.21
CA PRO A 62 7.38 -4.15 -0.93
C PRO A 62 7.89 -3.10 -1.94
N VAL A 63 7.32 -3.01 -3.15
CA VAL A 63 7.86 -2.15 -4.22
C VAL A 63 6.79 -1.26 -4.85
N PHE A 64 5.77 -1.84 -5.48
CA PHE A 64 4.84 -1.10 -6.33
C PHE A 64 3.87 -0.21 -5.54
N LEU A 65 3.32 -0.70 -4.43
CA LEU A 65 2.41 0.08 -3.58
C LEU A 65 3.14 1.22 -2.87
N PRO A 66 4.33 1.04 -2.26
CA PRO A 66 5.10 2.16 -1.72
C PRO A 66 5.50 3.19 -2.77
N LEU A 67 5.83 2.76 -3.99
CA LEU A 67 6.11 3.69 -5.09
C LEU A 67 4.86 4.51 -5.45
N ALA A 68 3.68 3.88 -5.50
CA ALA A 68 2.42 4.58 -5.72
C ALA A 68 2.12 5.60 -4.61
N VAL A 69 2.35 5.23 -3.34
CA VAL A 69 2.26 6.14 -2.19
C VAL A 69 3.22 7.30 -2.34
N ALA A 70 4.51 7.03 -2.61
CA ALA A 70 5.53 8.06 -2.78
C ALA A 70 5.15 9.07 -3.87
N VAL A 71 4.67 8.58 -5.02
CA VAL A 71 4.29 9.42 -6.16
C VAL A 71 3.07 10.27 -5.85
N VAL A 72 2.02 9.72 -5.23
CA VAL A 72 0.76 10.44 -5.04
C VAL A 72 0.80 11.31 -3.79
N CYS A 73 1.30 10.79 -2.67
CA CYS A 73 1.39 11.52 -1.41
C CYS A 73 2.55 12.53 -1.43
N GLY A 74 3.70 12.17 -2.02
CA GLY A 74 4.86 13.06 -2.17
C GLY A 74 4.58 14.28 -3.05
N ASP A 75 3.67 14.15 -4.03
CA ASP A 75 3.22 15.25 -4.89
C ASP A 75 2.09 16.11 -4.27
N ALA A 76 1.51 15.66 -3.17
CA ALA A 76 0.26 16.24 -2.66
C ALA A 76 0.36 17.74 -2.30
N ILE A 77 1.46 18.15 -1.68
CA ILE A 77 1.73 19.54 -1.28
C ILE A 77 2.84 20.13 -2.15
N ALA A 78 3.98 19.44 -2.30
CA ALA A 78 5.11 19.88 -3.09
C ALA A 78 4.73 20.17 -4.57
N GLY A 79 3.79 19.42 -5.14
CA GLY A 79 3.31 19.65 -6.50
C GLY A 79 2.56 20.98 -6.67
N GLU A 80 1.81 21.40 -5.67
CA GLU A 80 1.14 22.71 -5.68
C GLU A 80 2.14 23.85 -5.43
N ALA A 81 3.14 23.62 -4.57
CA ALA A 81 4.22 24.58 -4.35
C ALA A 81 5.02 24.79 -5.63
N ASN A 82 5.43 23.72 -6.30
CA ASN A 82 6.22 23.76 -7.54
C ASN A 82 5.50 24.46 -8.71
N THR A 83 4.16 24.37 -8.77
CA THR A 83 3.36 25.06 -9.81
C THR A 83 2.97 26.49 -9.42
N GLY A 84 3.34 26.96 -8.24
CA GLY A 84 2.94 28.26 -7.69
C GLY A 84 1.46 28.36 -7.32
N THR A 85 0.69 27.27 -7.48
CA THR A 85 -0.75 27.25 -7.18
C THR A 85 -1.03 27.27 -5.69
N LEU A 86 -0.07 26.85 -4.85
CA LEU A 86 -0.19 26.89 -3.40
C LEU A 86 -0.48 28.31 -2.89
N ARG A 87 0.14 29.33 -3.50
CA ARG A 87 -0.08 30.75 -3.18
C ARG A 87 -1.53 31.16 -3.43
N TYR A 88 -2.13 30.71 -4.54
CA TYR A 88 -3.53 31.02 -4.86
C TYR A 88 -4.51 30.24 -3.94
N LEU A 89 -4.18 29.03 -3.56
CA LEU A 89 -4.98 28.25 -2.59
C LEU A 89 -5.02 28.92 -1.21
N LEU A 90 -3.96 29.64 -0.83
CA LEU A 90 -3.85 30.31 0.47
C LEU A 90 -4.43 31.75 0.45
N THR A 91 -4.67 32.36 -0.71
CA THR A 91 -5.38 33.65 -0.83
C THR A 91 -6.90 33.51 -0.74
N VAL A 92 -7.45 32.33 -1.03
CA VAL A 92 -8.86 32.00 -0.76
C VAL A 92 -9.00 31.76 0.76
N PRO A 93 -10.11 32.18 1.44
CA PRO A 93 -10.29 32.00 2.86
C PRO A 93 -10.56 30.52 3.24
N VAL A 94 -9.58 29.65 2.93
CA VAL A 94 -9.58 28.22 3.26
C VAL A 94 -8.48 27.96 4.27
N SER A 95 -8.84 27.32 5.41
CA SER A 95 -7.84 26.98 6.43
C SER A 95 -6.79 26.00 5.86
N ARG A 96 -5.52 26.19 6.23
CA ARG A 96 -4.40 25.31 5.84
C ARG A 96 -4.68 23.84 6.24
N THR A 97 -5.32 23.62 7.37
CA THR A 97 -5.78 22.30 7.83
C THR A 97 -6.72 21.65 6.81
N ARG A 98 -7.69 22.42 6.26
CA ARG A 98 -8.62 21.90 5.26
C ARG A 98 -7.90 21.52 3.96
N VAL A 99 -6.92 22.30 3.54
CA VAL A 99 -6.09 21.95 2.37
C VAL A 99 -5.35 20.64 2.60
N LEU A 100 -4.68 20.47 3.75
CA LEU A 100 -3.98 19.24 4.09
C LEU A 100 -4.92 18.03 4.12
N LEU A 101 -6.08 18.16 4.79
CA LEU A 101 -7.06 17.08 4.89
C LEU A 101 -7.61 16.67 3.51
N VAL A 102 -7.98 17.62 2.67
CA VAL A 102 -8.51 17.32 1.32
C VAL A 102 -7.45 16.62 0.46
N LYS A 103 -6.19 17.06 0.55
CA LYS A 103 -5.08 16.44 -0.19
C LYS A 103 -4.77 15.05 0.33
N SER A 104 -4.71 14.86 1.64
CA SER A 104 -4.50 13.55 2.27
C SER A 104 -5.61 12.58 1.93
N LEU A 105 -6.88 12.99 2.04
CA LEU A 105 -8.03 12.15 1.68
C LEU A 105 -8.04 11.80 0.18
N GLY A 106 -7.61 12.75 -0.68
CA GLY A 106 -7.45 12.50 -2.12
C GLY A 106 -6.38 11.43 -2.39
N ALA A 107 -5.25 11.50 -1.70
CA ALA A 107 -4.17 10.53 -1.82
C ALA A 107 -4.57 9.16 -1.25
N LEU A 108 -5.20 9.11 -0.08
CA LEU A 108 -5.69 7.87 0.52
C LEU A 108 -6.78 7.19 -0.32
N SER A 109 -7.69 7.97 -0.96
CA SER A 109 -8.69 7.39 -1.86
C SER A 109 -8.05 6.76 -3.12
N TYR A 110 -6.97 7.34 -3.63
CA TYR A 110 -6.20 6.73 -4.70
C TYR A 110 -5.50 5.44 -4.25
N LEU A 111 -4.91 5.45 -3.06
CA LEU A 111 -4.27 4.27 -2.48
C LEU A 111 -5.29 3.13 -2.28
N ALA A 112 -6.47 3.43 -1.74
CA ALA A 112 -7.56 2.45 -1.62
C ALA A 112 -7.93 1.86 -2.99
N ALA A 113 -8.11 2.72 -4.01
CA ALA A 113 -8.42 2.27 -5.37
C ALA A 113 -7.31 1.40 -5.96
N ALA A 114 -6.03 1.71 -5.69
CA ALA A 114 -4.89 0.95 -6.16
C ALA A 114 -4.85 -0.46 -5.55
N ILE A 115 -5.05 -0.58 -4.22
CA ILE A 115 -5.08 -1.88 -3.52
C ILE A 115 -6.26 -2.72 -3.98
N VAL A 116 -7.46 -2.12 -4.05
CA VAL A 116 -8.68 -2.79 -4.53
C VAL A 116 -8.50 -3.25 -5.98
N LEU A 117 -7.88 -2.43 -6.83
CA LEU A 117 -7.61 -2.79 -8.22
C LEU A 117 -6.72 -4.04 -8.32
N VAL A 118 -5.62 -4.09 -7.56
CA VAL A 118 -4.73 -5.28 -7.54
C VAL A 118 -5.49 -6.51 -7.07
N ALA A 119 -6.27 -6.39 -5.99
CA ALA A 119 -7.06 -7.49 -5.43
C ALA A 119 -8.13 -7.98 -6.42
N VAL A 120 -8.91 -7.07 -7.00
CA VAL A 120 -10.01 -7.41 -7.94
C VAL A 120 -9.44 -8.03 -9.21
N VAL A 121 -8.40 -7.44 -9.82
CA VAL A 121 -7.76 -8.01 -11.01
C VAL A 121 -7.16 -9.38 -10.68
N GLY A 122 -6.51 -9.51 -9.51
CA GLY A 122 -5.98 -10.79 -9.03
C GLY A 122 -7.08 -11.86 -8.90
N ILE A 123 -8.22 -11.52 -8.28
CA ILE A 123 -9.36 -12.45 -8.15
C ILE A 123 -9.92 -12.83 -9.54
N VAL A 124 -10.20 -11.85 -10.39
CA VAL A 124 -10.81 -12.09 -11.70
C VAL A 124 -9.91 -12.94 -12.59
N VAL A 125 -8.63 -12.58 -12.71
CA VAL A 125 -7.66 -13.33 -13.51
C VAL A 125 -7.41 -14.71 -12.90
N GLY A 126 -7.29 -14.78 -11.57
CA GLY A 126 -7.10 -16.04 -10.87
C GLY A 126 -8.25 -17.01 -11.10
N LEU A 127 -9.50 -16.56 -10.97
CA LEU A 127 -10.68 -17.40 -11.23
C LEU A 127 -10.77 -17.83 -12.70
N ALA A 128 -10.40 -16.95 -13.63
CA ALA A 128 -10.40 -17.26 -15.06
C ALA A 128 -9.34 -18.32 -15.45
N LEU A 129 -8.17 -18.31 -14.78
CA LEU A 129 -7.05 -19.21 -15.11
C LEU A 129 -7.06 -20.52 -14.31
N PHE A 130 -7.48 -20.48 -13.05
CA PHE A 130 -7.33 -21.60 -12.10
C PHE A 130 -8.66 -22.09 -11.51
N GLY A 131 -9.77 -21.39 -11.77
CA GLY A 131 -11.10 -21.77 -11.30
C GLY A 131 -11.38 -21.41 -9.85
N SER A 132 -12.58 -21.81 -9.37
CA SER A 132 -13.14 -21.46 -8.05
C SER A 132 -13.34 -22.69 -7.14
N HIS A 133 -12.39 -23.61 -7.13
CA HIS A 133 -12.43 -24.77 -6.23
C HIS A 133 -12.29 -24.33 -4.76
N GLY A 134 -12.54 -25.24 -3.80
CA GLY A 134 -12.39 -24.95 -2.37
C GLY A 134 -11.03 -24.29 -2.06
N VAL A 135 -11.06 -23.25 -1.22
CA VAL A 135 -9.86 -22.47 -0.87
C VAL A 135 -9.07 -23.24 0.19
N THR A 136 -7.91 -23.79 -0.18
CA THR A 136 -7.01 -24.41 0.78
C THR A 136 -6.13 -23.34 1.42
N LEU A 137 -6.30 -23.11 2.71
CA LEU A 137 -5.51 -22.13 3.48
C LEU A 137 -4.04 -22.54 3.57
N LEU A 138 -3.19 -21.61 3.99
CA LEU A 138 -1.76 -21.88 4.23
C LEU A 138 -1.52 -22.94 5.32
N SER A 139 -2.50 -23.14 6.20
CA SER A 139 -2.49 -24.23 7.21
C SER A 139 -2.89 -25.60 6.67
N GLY A 140 -3.32 -25.72 5.42
CA GLY A 140 -3.77 -26.98 4.80
C GLY A 140 -5.29 -27.20 4.88
N ASP A 141 -6.02 -26.47 5.70
CA ASP A 141 -7.48 -26.57 5.81
C ASP A 141 -8.18 -25.99 4.59
N THR A 142 -9.30 -26.59 4.19
CA THR A 142 -10.13 -26.09 3.10
C THR A 142 -11.30 -25.30 3.65
N VAL A 143 -11.50 -24.10 3.13
CA VAL A 143 -12.65 -23.24 3.46
C VAL A 143 -13.51 -23.00 2.22
N SER A 144 -14.75 -22.58 2.45
CA SER A 144 -15.63 -22.20 1.33
C SER A 144 -15.07 -20.98 0.58
N PHE A 145 -15.47 -20.85 -0.69
CA PHE A 145 -15.09 -19.67 -1.49
C PHE A 145 -15.54 -18.36 -0.85
N ALA A 146 -16.73 -18.33 -0.23
CA ALA A 146 -17.23 -17.15 0.49
C ALA A 146 -16.32 -16.75 1.66
N ALA A 147 -15.88 -17.72 2.46
CA ALA A 147 -14.94 -17.47 3.56
C ALA A 147 -13.57 -17.00 3.05
N GLY A 148 -13.13 -17.49 1.88
CA GLY A 148 -11.93 -17.00 1.22
C GLY A 148 -12.06 -15.56 0.74
N LEU A 149 -13.21 -15.19 0.22
CA LEU A 149 -13.49 -13.81 -0.23
C LEU A 149 -13.56 -12.84 0.96
N GLU A 150 -14.17 -13.24 2.08
CA GLU A 150 -14.17 -12.46 3.32
C GLU A 150 -12.75 -12.17 3.79
N ARG A 151 -11.86 -13.17 3.76
CA ARG A 151 -10.44 -12.98 4.08
C ARG A 151 -9.74 -12.05 3.10
N ALA A 152 -10.08 -12.10 1.80
CA ALA A 152 -9.54 -11.17 0.82
C ALA A 152 -9.92 -9.71 1.13
N VAL A 153 -11.16 -9.46 1.57
CA VAL A 153 -11.58 -8.14 2.04
C VAL A 153 -10.78 -7.73 3.28
N GLY A 154 -10.59 -8.65 4.25
CA GLY A 154 -9.76 -8.40 5.43
C GLY A 154 -8.32 -8.03 5.07
N VAL A 155 -7.70 -8.72 4.12
CA VAL A 155 -6.35 -8.41 3.61
C VAL A 155 -6.30 -7.03 2.97
N VAL A 156 -7.28 -6.67 2.13
CA VAL A 156 -7.35 -5.34 1.50
C VAL A 156 -7.43 -4.24 2.56
N ILE A 157 -8.27 -4.42 3.58
CA ILE A 157 -8.40 -3.45 4.68
C ILE A 157 -7.10 -3.36 5.48
N PHE A 158 -6.48 -4.50 5.82
CA PHE A 158 -5.22 -4.53 6.55
C PHE A 158 -4.13 -3.78 5.81
N VAL A 159 -3.88 -4.12 4.54
CA VAL A 159 -2.87 -3.48 3.69
C VAL A 159 -3.15 -1.97 3.54
N PHE A 160 -4.42 -1.58 3.43
CA PHE A 160 -4.79 -0.17 3.32
C PHE A 160 -4.43 0.60 4.58
N VAL A 161 -4.76 0.09 5.77
CA VAL A 161 -4.45 0.75 7.05
C VAL A 161 -2.94 0.73 7.32
N ASP A 162 -2.28 -0.37 7.00
CA ASP A 162 -0.83 -0.52 7.19
C ASP A 162 -0.02 0.51 6.39
N LEU A 163 -0.46 0.86 5.18
CA LEU A 163 0.19 1.89 4.36
C LEU A 163 -0.11 3.34 4.81
N PHE A 164 -0.94 3.57 5.82
CA PHE A 164 -1.18 4.93 6.35
C PHE A 164 0.08 5.58 6.89
N GLY A 165 0.92 4.83 7.59
CA GLY A 165 2.18 5.33 8.13
C GLY A 165 3.11 5.84 7.03
N LEU A 166 3.22 5.09 5.93
CA LEU A 166 3.99 5.49 4.77
C LEU A 166 3.37 6.69 4.04
N ALA A 167 2.05 6.75 3.93
CA ALA A 167 1.35 7.88 3.34
C ALA A 167 1.58 9.18 4.16
N ALA A 168 1.54 9.07 5.50
CA ALA A 168 1.84 10.19 6.39
C ALA A 168 3.30 10.66 6.25
N LEU A 169 4.26 9.72 6.14
CA LEU A 169 5.66 10.03 5.87
C LEU A 169 5.81 10.80 4.55
N ALA A 170 5.21 10.30 3.47
CA ALA A 170 5.30 10.92 2.16
C ALA A 170 4.65 12.32 2.14
N ILE A 171 3.52 12.51 2.81
CA ILE A 171 2.86 13.81 2.96
C ILE A 171 3.74 14.75 3.80
N PHE A 172 4.32 14.29 4.90
CA PHE A 172 5.24 15.08 5.71
C PHE A 172 6.43 15.55 4.88
N LEU A 173 7.11 14.66 4.16
CA LEU A 173 8.21 15.02 3.27
C LEU A 173 7.76 16.01 2.19
N SER A 174 6.54 15.88 1.68
CA SER A 174 5.93 16.80 0.72
C SER A 174 5.73 18.22 1.28
N THR A 175 5.62 18.38 2.63
CA THR A 175 5.56 19.69 3.27
C THR A 175 6.94 20.34 3.50
N LEU A 176 8.02 19.55 3.39
CA LEU A 176 9.39 20.03 3.62
C LEU A 176 10.08 20.56 2.37
N THR A 177 9.56 20.24 1.19
CA THR A 177 10.18 20.59 -0.09
C THR A 177 9.15 21.16 -1.07
N GLU A 178 9.61 22.07 -1.93
CA GLU A 178 8.83 22.59 -3.07
C GLU A 178 9.02 21.74 -4.34
N VAL A 179 9.94 20.77 -4.30
CA VAL A 179 10.26 19.91 -5.44
C VAL A 179 9.64 18.53 -5.22
N PRO A 180 8.57 18.16 -5.98
CA PRO A 180 7.86 16.88 -5.79
C PRO A 180 8.76 15.66 -5.87
N ILE A 181 9.75 15.68 -6.77
CA ILE A 181 10.70 14.57 -6.96
C ILE A 181 11.52 14.35 -5.69
N GLY A 182 11.87 15.41 -4.94
CA GLY A 182 12.57 15.30 -3.66
C GLY A 182 11.76 14.55 -2.59
N ALA A 183 10.46 14.88 -2.46
CA ALA A 183 9.56 14.17 -1.54
C ALA A 183 9.35 12.70 -1.93
N MET A 184 9.19 12.43 -3.23
CA MET A 184 9.05 11.07 -3.76
C MET A 184 10.31 10.24 -3.50
N ALA A 185 11.48 10.78 -3.88
CA ALA A 185 12.76 10.10 -3.67
C ALA A 185 13.07 9.88 -2.19
N GLY A 186 12.80 10.87 -1.33
CA GLY A 186 12.92 10.74 0.11
C GLY A 186 12.05 9.61 0.67
N THR A 187 10.78 9.53 0.23
CA THR A 187 9.87 8.45 0.66
C THR A 187 10.40 7.08 0.25
N VAL A 188 10.85 6.92 -1.00
CA VAL A 188 11.42 5.65 -1.48
C VAL A 188 12.72 5.32 -0.72
N ALA A 189 13.58 6.31 -0.47
CA ALA A 189 14.80 6.10 0.31
C ALA A 189 14.51 5.61 1.73
N PHE A 190 13.47 6.14 2.41
CA PHE A 190 13.03 5.64 3.71
C PHE A 190 12.52 4.19 3.63
N VAL A 191 11.74 3.83 2.62
CA VAL A 191 11.28 2.46 2.43
C VAL A 191 12.47 1.50 2.26
N ILE A 192 13.43 1.86 1.42
CA ILE A 192 14.63 1.05 1.21
C ILE A 192 15.45 0.94 2.50
N ALA A 193 15.66 2.05 3.22
CA ALA A 193 16.38 2.05 4.48
C ALA A 193 15.70 1.16 5.52
N PHE A 194 14.38 1.24 5.67
CA PHE A 194 13.63 0.39 6.59
C PHE A 194 13.69 -1.09 6.19
N ALA A 195 13.57 -1.40 4.90
CA ALA A 195 13.69 -2.78 4.41
C ALA A 195 15.09 -3.35 4.66
N VAL A 196 16.15 -2.55 4.45
CA VAL A 196 17.53 -2.95 4.77
C VAL A 196 17.72 -3.15 6.27
N LEU A 197 17.25 -2.22 7.10
CA LEU A 197 17.33 -2.35 8.55
C LEU A 197 16.55 -3.57 9.06
N ASP A 198 15.38 -3.84 8.49
CA ASP A 198 14.57 -5.00 8.86
C ASP A 198 15.28 -6.33 8.53
N SER A 199 16.16 -6.35 7.55
CA SER A 199 16.96 -7.53 7.20
C SER A 199 18.12 -7.79 8.18
N VAL A 200 18.41 -6.87 9.14
CA VAL A 200 19.52 -6.96 10.09
C VAL A 200 19.07 -7.63 11.38
N PRO A 201 19.43 -8.92 11.65
CA PRO A 201 18.95 -9.65 12.84
C PRO A 201 19.39 -9.03 14.16
N GLN A 202 20.53 -8.31 14.18
CA GLN A 202 21.12 -7.69 15.37
C GLN A 202 20.25 -6.58 15.98
N LEU A 203 19.30 -6.02 15.21
CA LEU A 203 18.35 -5.02 15.71
C LEU A 203 17.31 -5.60 16.69
N GLY A 204 17.17 -6.93 16.75
CA GLY A 204 16.27 -7.58 17.71
C GLY A 204 14.86 -6.97 17.68
N GLY A 205 14.35 -6.59 18.85
CA GLY A 205 13.00 -6.01 19.00
C GLY A 205 12.80 -4.64 18.32
N LEU A 206 13.88 -3.91 17.96
CA LEU A 206 13.75 -2.64 17.24
C LEU A 206 13.20 -2.80 15.83
N ARG A 207 13.34 -3.99 15.23
CA ARG A 207 12.75 -4.29 13.92
C ARG A 207 11.24 -4.09 13.91
N GLY A 208 10.55 -4.44 15.00
CA GLY A 208 9.12 -4.26 15.16
C GLY A 208 8.65 -2.78 15.11
N LEU A 209 9.56 -1.80 15.20
CA LEU A 209 9.26 -0.37 15.05
C LEU A 209 9.37 0.11 13.60
N LEU A 210 9.88 -0.73 12.68
CA LEU A 210 10.03 -0.37 11.28
C LEU A 210 8.71 -0.53 10.55
N LEU A 211 8.33 0.46 9.72
CA LEU A 211 7.10 0.42 8.93
C LEU A 211 7.00 -0.81 8.02
N THR A 212 8.14 -1.29 7.52
CA THR A 212 8.19 -2.43 6.57
C THR A 212 8.03 -3.78 7.24
N HIS A 213 8.24 -3.87 8.56
CA HIS A 213 8.29 -5.13 9.29
C HIS A 213 6.96 -5.88 9.29
N HIS A 214 5.87 -5.14 9.41
CA HIS A 214 4.51 -5.70 9.55
C HIS A 214 3.75 -5.84 8.22
N TRP A 215 4.34 -5.42 7.10
CA TRP A 215 3.65 -5.39 5.81
C TRP A 215 3.10 -6.72 5.35
N LEU A 216 3.75 -7.82 5.69
CA LEU A 216 3.32 -9.17 5.29
C LEU A 216 2.53 -9.92 6.37
N ASP A 217 2.24 -9.29 7.51
CA ASP A 217 1.48 -9.91 8.62
C ASP A 217 0.02 -10.22 8.22
N PHE A 218 -0.49 -9.65 7.15
CA PHE A 218 -1.77 -10.04 6.56
C PHE A 218 -1.81 -11.55 6.19
N GLY A 219 -0.65 -12.18 6.01
CA GLY A 219 -0.53 -13.63 5.78
C GLY A 219 -1.15 -14.46 6.90
N ASP A 220 -1.26 -13.94 8.11
CA ASP A 220 -1.94 -14.61 9.21
C ASP A 220 -3.46 -14.78 8.95
N LEU A 221 -4.10 -13.86 8.20
CA LEU A 221 -5.49 -14.01 7.76
C LEU A 221 -5.71 -15.24 6.86
N LEU A 222 -4.64 -15.76 6.24
CA LEU A 222 -4.68 -16.91 5.35
C LEU A 222 -4.47 -18.24 6.09
N ARG A 223 -4.36 -18.21 7.44
CA ARG A 223 -4.27 -19.39 8.30
C ARG A 223 -5.64 -19.74 8.89
N SER A 224 -5.82 -20.98 9.32
CA SER A 224 -7.08 -21.46 9.93
C SER A 224 -7.38 -20.77 11.26
N SER A 225 -6.35 -20.58 12.08
CA SER A 225 -6.44 -19.87 13.34
C SER A 225 -5.69 -18.55 13.25
N TYR A 226 -6.38 -17.47 12.99
CA TYR A 226 -5.80 -16.12 13.08
C TYR A 226 -6.32 -15.40 14.34
N SER A 227 -5.47 -14.61 14.95
CA SER A 227 -5.82 -13.77 16.09
C SER A 227 -6.04 -12.34 15.63
N ILE A 228 -7.25 -11.82 15.81
CA ILE A 228 -7.54 -10.39 15.57
C ILE A 228 -6.64 -9.50 16.43
N GLY A 229 -6.30 -9.95 17.65
CA GLY A 229 -5.40 -9.23 18.54
C GLY A 229 -3.97 -9.10 17.97
N SER A 230 -3.45 -10.14 17.33
CA SER A 230 -2.15 -10.11 16.67
C SER A 230 -2.15 -9.11 15.51
N LEU A 231 -3.17 -9.17 14.64
CA LEU A 231 -3.31 -8.25 13.51
C LEU A 231 -3.49 -6.79 13.96
N ALA A 232 -4.27 -6.57 15.02
CA ALA A 232 -4.42 -5.24 15.59
C ALA A 232 -3.10 -4.71 16.16
N HIS A 233 -2.28 -5.59 16.76
CA HIS A 233 -0.95 -5.22 17.27
C HIS A 233 -0.01 -4.80 16.12
N SER A 234 -0.01 -5.50 15.00
CA SER A 234 0.79 -5.15 13.82
C SER A 234 0.43 -3.76 13.26
N LEU A 235 -0.83 -3.33 13.41
CA LEU A 235 -1.27 -2.01 12.95
C LEU A 235 -0.94 -0.84 13.90
N VAL A 236 -0.46 -1.11 15.11
CA VAL A 236 -0.10 -0.06 16.09
C VAL A 236 1.03 0.82 15.54
N VAL A 237 2.05 0.22 14.94
CA VAL A 237 3.21 0.94 14.42
C VAL A 237 2.83 1.89 13.26
N PRO A 238 2.18 1.44 12.18
CA PRO A 238 1.78 2.34 11.09
C PRO A 238 0.80 3.43 11.56
N LEU A 239 -0.08 3.15 12.52
CA LEU A 239 -0.97 4.16 13.09
C LEU A 239 -0.21 5.18 13.95
N ALA A 240 0.81 4.76 14.72
CA ALA A 240 1.68 5.65 15.47
C ALA A 240 2.46 6.59 14.52
N TYR A 241 3.03 6.06 13.44
CA TYR A 241 3.67 6.88 12.41
C TYR A 241 2.67 7.86 11.76
N THR A 242 1.45 7.42 11.50
CA THR A 242 0.39 8.29 10.96
C THR A 242 0.09 9.45 11.90
N ALA A 243 -0.04 9.19 13.20
CA ALA A 243 -0.32 10.22 14.20
C ALA A 243 0.85 11.21 14.34
N ILE A 244 2.09 10.71 14.44
CA ILE A 244 3.28 11.54 14.64
C ILE A 244 3.58 12.36 13.38
N LEU A 245 3.70 11.72 12.23
CA LEU A 245 4.07 12.40 10.99
C LEU A 245 2.93 13.24 10.41
N GLY A 246 1.68 12.82 10.61
CA GLY A 246 0.51 13.62 10.27
C GLY A 246 0.43 14.90 11.09
N SER A 247 0.71 14.82 12.39
CA SER A 247 0.80 16.00 13.28
C SER A 247 1.95 16.92 12.88
N ALA A 248 3.12 16.34 12.54
CA ALA A 248 4.28 17.09 12.07
C ALA A 248 4.00 17.80 10.74
N ALA A 249 3.35 17.13 9.78
CA ALA A 249 2.94 17.72 8.52
C ALA A 249 1.96 18.88 8.73
N TRP A 250 1.00 18.70 9.63
CA TRP A 250 0.06 19.75 10.01
C TRP A 250 0.75 20.95 10.66
N ALA A 251 1.61 20.72 11.64
CA ALA A 251 2.36 21.77 12.33
C ALA A 251 3.25 22.54 11.34
N ARG A 252 3.97 21.82 10.47
CA ARG A 252 4.84 22.46 9.46
C ARG A 252 4.05 23.32 8.48
N LEU A 253 2.92 22.82 7.95
CA LEU A 253 2.10 23.57 6.99
C LEU A 253 1.44 24.80 7.63
N THR A 254 1.06 24.72 8.91
CA THR A 254 0.41 25.84 9.62
C THR A 254 1.40 26.92 10.06
N SER A 255 2.66 26.55 10.39
CA SER A 255 3.70 27.47 10.84
C SER A 255 4.57 28.05 9.71
N ALA A 256 4.55 27.46 8.49
CA ALA A 256 5.35 27.95 7.39
C ALA A 256 4.84 29.33 6.92
N ASP A 257 5.72 30.33 6.94
CA ASP A 257 5.46 31.62 6.28
C ASP A 257 5.53 31.44 4.77
N VAL A 258 4.46 31.83 4.09
CA VAL A 258 4.37 31.80 2.62
C VAL A 258 4.89 33.16 2.10
N THR A 259 6.14 33.46 2.37
CA THR A 259 6.79 34.75 2.02
C THR A 259 7.89 34.59 0.97
N SER A 260 7.80 33.60 0.11
CA SER A 260 8.71 33.49 -1.04
C SER A 260 7.94 33.24 -2.34
#